data_53092bb210968d1d337f1d880d2143f2
#
_entry.id   53092bb210968d1d337f1d880d2143f2
#
_cell.length_a   1.000
_cell.length_b   1.000
_cell.length_c   1.000
_cell.angle_alpha   90.00
_cell.angle_beta   90.00
_cell.angle_gamma   90.00
#
_symmetry.space_group_name_H-M   'P 1'
#
loop_
_entity.id
_entity.type
_entity.pdbx_description
1 polymer ?
#
loop_
_entity_poly.entity_id
_entity_poly.type
_entity_poly.pdbx_seq_one_letter_code
_entity_poly.pdbx_strand_id
1 'polypeptide(L)'
;MKGFTLIELLVVVLIIGILAGVALPQYTVAVAKARYAEMITLSRSIKNAQETFYLANGRYATRFDELDIEMPSGGTAAADNSTISYANTGTSYLLLHGGNRVAAAN
;
A
#
# COMPACT_ATOMS: atom_id res chain seq x y z
N MET A 1 20.31 23.80 40.68
CA MET A 1 19.91 22.83 39.67
C MET A 1 19.97 21.43 40.25
N LYS A 2 18.85 20.74 40.28
CA LYS A 2 18.83 19.36 40.80
C LYS A 2 19.14 18.40 39.65
N GLY A 3 20.10 17.51 39.86
CA GLY A 3 20.39 16.42 38.93
C GLY A 3 19.43 15.25 39.12
N PHE A 4 19.34 14.39 38.13
CA PHE A 4 18.61 13.14 38.23
C PHE A 4 19.35 12.16 39.15
N THR A 5 18.59 11.41 39.94
CA THR A 5 19.16 10.28 40.67
C THR A 5 19.35 9.08 39.74
N LEU A 6 20.25 8.19 40.12
CA LEU A 6 20.52 6.96 39.38
C LEU A 6 19.28 6.08 39.27
N ILE A 7 18.49 6.01 40.35
CA ILE A 7 17.26 5.19 40.36
C ILE A 7 16.16 5.78 39.46
N GLU A 8 16.04 7.12 39.39
CA GLU A 8 15.11 7.79 38.48
C GLU A 8 15.41 7.44 37.02
N LEU A 9 16.67 7.51 36.62
CA LEU A 9 17.10 7.16 35.30
C LEU A 9 16.88 5.67 34.98
N LEU A 10 17.19 4.81 35.97
CA LEU A 10 17.00 3.37 35.85
C LEU A 10 15.53 2.98 35.63
N VAL A 11 14.64 3.59 36.43
CA VAL A 11 13.18 3.35 36.32
C VAL A 11 12.64 3.81 34.98
N VAL A 12 13.06 4.96 34.47
CA VAL A 12 12.64 5.49 33.17
C VAL A 12 13.06 4.55 32.03
N VAL A 13 14.30 4.10 32.04
CA VAL A 13 14.80 3.16 31.04
C VAL A 13 14.06 1.82 31.09
N LEU A 14 13.74 1.33 32.29
CA LEU A 14 12.97 0.11 32.48
C LEU A 14 11.56 0.24 31.88
N ILE A 15 10.87 1.34 32.14
CA ILE A 15 9.52 1.60 31.61
C ILE A 15 9.56 1.68 30.08
N ILE A 16 10.50 2.40 29.52
CA ILE A 16 10.68 2.51 28.06
C ILE A 16 10.94 1.15 27.45
N GLY A 17 11.76 0.31 28.06
CA GLY A 17 12.06 -1.05 27.60
C GLY A 17 10.82 -1.94 27.56
N ILE A 18 9.98 -1.92 28.59
CA ILE A 18 8.74 -2.66 28.66
C ILE A 18 7.74 -2.19 27.59
N LEU A 19 7.55 -0.87 27.48
CA LEU A 19 6.64 -0.29 26.49
C LEU A 19 7.10 -0.57 25.05
N ALA A 20 8.39 -0.47 24.78
CA ALA A 20 8.96 -0.80 23.47
C ALA A 20 8.73 -2.27 23.10
N GLY A 21 8.86 -3.19 24.06
CA GLY A 21 8.62 -4.61 23.84
C GLY A 21 7.20 -4.95 23.42
N VAL A 22 6.21 -4.14 23.82
CA VAL A 22 4.81 -4.28 23.42
C VAL A 22 4.53 -3.48 22.13
N ALA A 23 5.10 -2.29 22.01
CA ALA A 23 4.79 -1.37 20.91
C ALA A 23 5.35 -1.84 19.55
N LEU A 24 6.53 -2.43 19.50
CA LEU A 24 7.16 -2.86 18.25
C LEU A 24 6.34 -3.91 17.48
N PRO A 25 5.89 -5.02 18.09
CA PRO A 25 5.04 -5.97 17.38
C PRO A 25 3.71 -5.37 16.91
N GLN A 26 3.10 -4.51 17.70
CA GLN A 26 1.86 -3.81 17.34
C GLN A 26 2.07 -2.85 16.17
N TYR A 27 3.21 -2.17 16.13
CA TYR A 27 3.57 -1.27 15.04
C TYR A 27 3.68 -2.02 13.71
N THR A 28 4.34 -3.18 13.68
CA THR A 28 4.49 -3.98 12.45
C THR A 28 3.16 -4.47 11.92
N VAL A 29 2.25 -4.90 12.79
CA VAL A 29 0.88 -5.29 12.43
C VAL A 29 0.08 -4.11 11.88
N ALA A 30 0.19 -2.94 12.52
CA ALA A 30 -0.49 -1.73 12.06
C ALA A 30 -0.02 -1.28 10.66
N VAL A 31 1.28 -1.33 10.39
CA VAL A 31 1.86 -1.02 9.07
C VAL A 31 1.36 -2.00 8.00
N ALA A 32 1.33 -3.30 8.30
CA ALA A 32 0.81 -4.31 7.37
C ALA A 32 -0.66 -4.08 7.03
N LYS A 33 -1.49 -3.76 8.02
CA LYS A 33 -2.91 -3.42 7.81
C LYS A 33 -3.08 -2.15 6.97
N ALA A 34 -2.26 -1.13 7.21
CA ALA A 34 -2.31 0.11 6.45
C ALA A 34 -1.97 -0.11 4.97
N ARG A 35 -0.94 -0.89 4.68
CA ARG A 35 -0.57 -1.25 3.30
C ARG A 35 -1.67 -2.05 2.60
N TYR A 36 -2.28 -2.98 3.30
CA TYR A 36 -3.38 -3.77 2.76
C TYR A 36 -4.61 -2.89 2.44
N ALA A 37 -4.96 -1.96 3.31
CA ALA A 37 -6.05 -1.01 3.08
C ALA A 37 -5.78 -0.10 1.88
N GLU A 38 -4.56 0.37 1.73
CA GLU A 38 -4.13 1.15 0.56
C GLU A 38 -4.27 0.34 -0.73
N MET A 39 -3.83 -0.91 -0.73
CA MET A 39 -3.95 -1.82 -1.86
C MET A 39 -5.41 -2.04 -2.27
N ILE A 40 -6.30 -2.25 -1.32
CA ILE A 40 -7.74 -2.39 -1.58
C ILE A 40 -8.32 -1.11 -2.16
N THR A 41 -7.99 0.04 -1.60
CA THR A 41 -8.50 1.34 -2.05
C THR A 41 -8.07 1.62 -3.49
N LEU A 42 -6.82 1.40 -3.81
CA LEU A 42 -6.29 1.61 -5.16
C LEU A 42 -6.91 0.61 -6.16
N SER A 43 -7.08 -0.64 -5.77
CA SER A 43 -7.74 -1.65 -6.60
C SER A 43 -9.18 -1.27 -6.93
N ARG A 44 -9.92 -0.70 -5.99
CA ARG A 44 -11.27 -0.17 -6.23
C ARG A 44 -11.26 1.01 -7.19
N SER A 45 -10.30 1.90 -7.07
CA SER A 45 -10.15 3.03 -7.98
C SER A 45 -9.87 2.58 -9.41
N ILE A 46 -9.02 1.58 -9.58
CA ILE A 46 -8.72 0.98 -10.89
C ILE A 46 -9.98 0.31 -11.46
N LYS A 47 -10.72 -0.42 -10.63
CA LYS A 47 -11.97 -1.06 -11.03
C LYS A 47 -12.99 -0.04 -11.51
N ASN A 48 -13.18 1.06 -10.79
CA ASN A 48 -14.08 2.13 -11.18
C ASN A 48 -13.66 2.80 -12.49
N ALA A 49 -12.37 3.00 -12.68
CA ALA A 49 -11.82 3.52 -13.93
C ALA A 49 -12.08 2.57 -15.10
N GLN A 50 -11.97 1.27 -14.87
CA GLN A 50 -12.32 0.22 -15.86
C GLN A 50 -13.78 0.25 -16.24
N GLU A 51 -14.69 0.41 -15.28
CA GLU A 51 -16.13 0.53 -15.55
C GLU A 51 -16.44 1.77 -16.37
N THR A 52 -15.83 2.89 -16.05
CA THR A 52 -15.98 4.14 -16.81
C THR A 52 -15.46 3.97 -18.24
N PHE A 53 -14.32 3.33 -18.40
CA PHE A 53 -13.74 3.04 -19.72
C PHE A 53 -14.67 2.12 -20.54
N TYR A 54 -15.25 1.10 -19.93
CA TYR A 54 -16.20 0.20 -20.57
C TYR A 54 -17.45 0.93 -21.07
N LEU A 55 -18.00 1.83 -20.25
CA LEU A 55 -19.17 2.63 -20.64
C LEU A 55 -18.88 3.53 -21.83
N ALA A 56 -17.66 4.03 -21.95
CA ALA A 56 -17.25 4.90 -23.04
C ALA A 56 -16.86 4.15 -24.31
N ASN A 57 -16.26 2.96 -24.20
CA ASN A 57 -15.60 2.26 -25.31
C ASN A 57 -16.19 0.88 -25.63
N GLY A 58 -17.06 0.34 -24.79
CA GLY A 58 -17.66 -0.99 -24.96
C GLY A 58 -16.72 -2.16 -24.69
N ARG A 59 -15.52 -1.91 -24.24
CA ARG A 59 -14.51 -2.91 -23.82
C ARG A 59 -13.77 -2.45 -22.58
N TYR A 60 -13.16 -3.37 -21.89
CA TYR A 60 -12.27 -3.04 -20.76
C TYR A 60 -10.86 -2.70 -21.28
N ALA A 61 -10.20 -1.80 -20.57
CA ALA A 61 -8.82 -1.44 -20.86
C ALA A 61 -7.88 -2.62 -20.56
N THR A 62 -6.91 -2.81 -21.41
CA THR A 62 -5.85 -3.81 -21.21
C THR A 62 -4.54 -3.19 -20.75
N ARG A 63 -4.45 -1.88 -20.76
CA ARG A 63 -3.27 -1.10 -20.41
C ARG A 63 -3.63 0.00 -19.42
N PHE A 64 -2.75 0.30 -18.53
CA PHE A 64 -2.97 1.37 -17.53
C PHE A 64 -3.03 2.77 -18.14
N ASP A 65 -2.32 3.01 -19.24
CA ASP A 65 -2.34 4.30 -19.93
C ASP A 65 -3.65 4.60 -20.65
N GLU A 66 -4.50 3.61 -20.85
CA GLU A 66 -5.85 3.79 -21.40
C GLU A 66 -6.84 4.28 -20.35
N LEU A 67 -6.56 4.08 -19.06
CA LEU A 67 -7.42 4.48 -17.95
C LEU A 67 -7.21 5.95 -17.58
N ASP A 68 -8.30 6.64 -17.29
CA ASP A 68 -8.30 7.99 -16.75
C ASP A 68 -8.10 7.95 -15.23
N ILE A 69 -6.93 7.47 -14.81
CA ILE A 69 -6.55 7.36 -13.41
C ILE A 69 -5.04 7.63 -13.28
N GLU A 70 -4.70 8.36 -12.24
CA GLU A 70 -3.31 8.62 -11.89
C GLU A 70 -2.85 7.61 -10.84
N MET A 71 -1.85 6.81 -11.20
CA MET A 71 -1.26 5.84 -10.27
C MET A 71 -0.25 6.54 -9.35
N PRO A 72 -0.11 6.10 -8.09
CA PRO A 72 0.91 6.65 -7.20
C PRO A 72 2.31 6.64 -7.82
N SER A 73 3.12 7.64 -7.50
CA SER A 73 4.49 7.74 -7.99
C SER A 73 5.37 6.58 -7.50
N GLY A 74 6.40 6.26 -8.27
CA GLY A 74 7.36 5.21 -7.93
C GLY A 74 7.01 3.83 -8.46
N GLY A 75 5.92 3.70 -9.21
CA GLY A 75 5.57 2.46 -9.90
C GLY A 75 6.36 2.27 -11.18
N THR A 76 6.71 1.02 -11.48
CA THR A 76 7.32 0.62 -12.74
C THR A 76 6.33 -0.16 -13.58
N ALA A 77 6.02 0.36 -14.76
CA ALA A 77 5.13 -0.33 -15.68
C ALA A 77 5.85 -1.46 -16.41
N ALA A 78 5.13 -2.56 -16.66
CA ALA A 78 5.59 -3.61 -17.57
C ALA A 78 5.65 -3.08 -19.03
N ALA A 79 6.37 -3.80 -19.89
CA ALA A 79 6.56 -3.40 -21.28
C ALA A 79 5.23 -3.23 -22.05
N ASP A 80 4.24 -4.06 -21.72
CA ASP A 80 2.89 -4.00 -22.30
C ASP A 80 1.94 -3.07 -21.54
N ASN A 81 2.42 -2.43 -20.47
CA ASN A 81 1.66 -1.52 -19.60
C ASN A 81 0.40 -2.14 -18.95
N SER A 82 0.34 -3.46 -18.86
CA SER A 82 -0.74 -4.20 -18.19
C SER A 82 -0.53 -4.36 -16.69
N THR A 83 0.69 -4.15 -16.23
CA THR A 83 1.11 -4.31 -14.83
C THR A 83 1.90 -3.11 -14.36
N ILE A 84 1.62 -2.63 -13.15
CA ILE A 84 2.45 -1.63 -12.46
C ILE A 84 2.91 -2.23 -11.14
N SER A 85 4.21 -2.22 -10.90
CA SER A 85 4.85 -2.79 -9.72
C SER A 85 5.54 -1.71 -8.89
N TYR A 86 5.42 -1.83 -7.58
CA TYR A 86 6.01 -0.92 -6.61
C TYR A 86 7.04 -1.68 -5.76
N ALA A 87 8.31 -1.48 -6.03
CA ALA A 87 9.39 -2.19 -5.36
C ALA A 87 9.48 -1.85 -3.86
N ASN A 88 9.12 -0.63 -3.48
CA ASN A 88 9.16 -0.18 -2.08
C ASN A 88 8.12 -0.87 -1.18
N THR A 89 7.02 -1.33 -1.73
CA THR A 89 5.96 -2.03 -1.00
C THR A 89 5.84 -3.51 -1.38
N GLY A 90 6.50 -3.93 -2.46
CA GLY A 90 6.35 -5.27 -3.02
C GLY A 90 4.98 -5.52 -3.67
N THR A 91 4.20 -4.47 -3.92
CA THR A 91 2.84 -4.59 -4.44
C THR A 91 2.83 -4.44 -5.96
N SER A 92 2.02 -5.25 -6.63
CA SER A 92 1.80 -5.17 -8.08
C SER A 92 0.31 -5.12 -8.38
N TYR A 93 -0.08 -4.32 -9.36
CA TYR A 93 -1.44 -4.23 -9.88
C TYR A 93 -1.44 -4.70 -11.34
N LEU A 94 -2.30 -5.63 -11.65
CA LEU A 94 -2.40 -6.25 -12.97
C LEU A 94 -3.81 -6.06 -13.51
N LEU A 95 -3.94 -5.58 -14.75
CA LEU A 95 -5.20 -5.59 -15.48
C LEU A 95 -5.37 -6.96 -16.17
N LEU A 96 -6.38 -7.69 -15.75
CA LEU A 96 -6.64 -9.02 -16.30
C LEU A 96 -7.38 -8.92 -17.61
N HIS A 97 -6.85 -9.60 -18.63
CA HIS A 97 -7.40 -9.61 -19.98
C HIS A 97 -8.82 -10.24 -20.00
N GLY A 98 -9.75 -9.55 -20.63
CA GLY A 98 -11.11 -10.07 -20.87
C GLY A 98 -12.11 -9.90 -19.72
N GLY A 99 -11.84 -9.09 -18.72
CA GLY A 99 -12.79 -8.86 -17.65
C GLY A 99 -12.52 -7.63 -16.81
N ASN A 100 -13.54 -7.21 -16.08
CA ASN A 100 -13.47 -6.15 -15.07
C ASN A 100 -12.78 -6.69 -13.82
N ARG A 101 -11.52 -7.07 -13.94
CA ARG A 101 -10.74 -7.62 -12.83
C ARG A 101 -9.43 -6.86 -12.67
N VAL A 102 -9.11 -6.60 -11.43
CA VAL A 102 -7.83 -6.07 -11.01
C VAL A 102 -7.26 -7.05 -10.00
N ALA A 103 -6.07 -7.54 -10.25
CA ALA A 103 -5.34 -8.32 -9.27
C ALA A 103 -4.30 -7.41 -8.59
N ALA A 104 -4.21 -7.49 -7.30
CA ALA A 104 -3.17 -6.86 -6.51
C ALA A 104 -2.49 -7.94 -5.68
N ALA A 105 -1.16 -7.94 -5.70
CA ALA A 105 -0.36 -8.90 -4.95
C ALA A 105 0.74 -8.15 -4.19
N ASN A 106 1.04 -8.68 -3.05
CA ASN A 106 2.08 -8.14 -2.18
C ASN A 106 3.23 -9.13 -2.07
#